data_e887bc49eb0988b46fbabf905bee646a
#
_entry.id   e887bc49eb0988b46fbabf905bee646a
#
_cell.length_a   1.000
_cell.length_b   1.000
_cell.length_c   1.000
_cell.angle_alpha   90.00
_cell.angle_beta   90.00
_cell.angle_gamma   90.00
#
_symmetry.space_group_name_H-M   'P 1'
#
loop_
_entity.id
_entity.type
_entity.pdbx_description
1 polymer ?
#
loop_
_entity_poly.entity_id
_entity_poly.type
_entity_poly.pdbx_seq_one_letter_code
_entity_poly.pdbx_strand_id
1 'polypeptide(L)'
;MTDKTKLSPTFCALPWMHLSSRPDGKMRTCCTSNASSVQDPDSNLKIGGGEVGVVRNDDGIPANFNHTSLEEAWNSSYMRNVRKMMLRGEKPASCLKCYKEEDAGHLSKRNWETNYWADRFDLNELIAETDNDGKIPPKIRYIDLRMGSKCQLACVMCSPHDSSGWIKEWNSIFPKIQNDKLKNTSQWENKGQNDGASYNWHKNNSKFWNDLYAQIPHMYQLYFAGGESLIIEEHYDLLEECIKRGYAKNIELRYNSNAVEWRDDLFDLWKEFKRIRFHYSIDAYGEQNDYIRYPSNWKHQEEVFWKLDNTAPQVEITTATTLMALNVGTIPEFTKWKIEQGFKKINRWPLGAGGINMHFAYWPPQLNVKVLPASVKKTITEKYENEFYPWIDENWNKFTGVAEQGISKETFLENPYGIKRFKGIINFMNSEDWSQRLPETKEYINLINAQRGWNDKFLQVFPLFEEIMR
;
A
#
# COMPACT_ATOMS: atom_id res chain seq x y z
N MET A 1 25.70 -15.70 0.30
CA MET A 1 24.91 -14.81 -0.58
C MET A 1 24.20 -15.66 -1.60
N THR A 2 22.95 -15.33 -1.90
CA THR A 2 22.10 -16.08 -2.84
C THR A 2 22.69 -16.15 -4.24
N ASP A 3 22.90 -17.36 -4.75
CA ASP A 3 23.16 -17.60 -6.17
C ASP A 3 21.82 -17.55 -6.93
N LYS A 4 21.53 -16.39 -7.52
CA LYS A 4 20.24 -16.14 -8.20
C LYS A 4 20.06 -17.02 -9.46
N THR A 5 21.13 -17.59 -10.02
CA THR A 5 21.03 -18.47 -11.19
C THR A 5 20.40 -19.83 -10.86
N LYS A 6 20.41 -20.21 -9.58
CA LYS A 6 19.77 -21.43 -9.07
C LYS A 6 18.30 -21.25 -8.72
N LEU A 7 17.78 -20.02 -8.71
CA LEU A 7 16.38 -19.76 -8.45
C LEU A 7 15.54 -20.09 -9.69
N SER A 8 14.42 -20.76 -9.46
CA SER A 8 13.42 -20.97 -10.53
C SER A 8 12.95 -19.62 -11.11
N PRO A 9 12.66 -19.52 -12.42
CA PRO A 9 12.18 -18.29 -13.04
C PRO A 9 10.84 -17.76 -12.44
N THR A 10 10.09 -18.63 -11.78
CA THR A 10 8.83 -18.26 -11.11
C THR A 10 8.99 -18.05 -9.59
N PHE A 11 10.19 -18.21 -9.06
CA PHE A 11 10.46 -18.10 -7.63
C PHE A 11 10.11 -16.72 -7.06
N CYS A 12 9.55 -16.73 -5.87
CA CYS A 12 9.34 -15.55 -5.01
C CYS A 12 9.79 -15.89 -3.59
N ALA A 13 10.58 -15.03 -2.94
CA ALA A 13 11.04 -15.28 -1.57
C ALA A 13 9.90 -15.33 -0.53
N LEU A 14 8.79 -14.62 -0.78
CA LEU A 14 7.74 -14.43 0.23
C LEU A 14 7.12 -15.73 0.78
N PRO A 15 6.81 -16.77 -0.01
CA PRO A 15 6.28 -18.02 0.55
C PRO A 15 7.21 -18.75 1.54
N TRP A 16 8.51 -18.40 1.57
CA TRP A 16 9.51 -18.94 2.51
C TRP A 16 9.80 -18.02 3.69
N MET A 17 9.25 -16.80 3.70
CA MET A 17 9.64 -15.78 4.69
C MET A 17 8.47 -15.06 5.32
N HIS A 18 7.29 -15.06 4.69
CA HIS A 18 6.26 -14.06 4.91
C HIS A 18 4.84 -14.63 5.04
N LEU A 19 4.09 -14.04 5.97
CA LEU A 19 2.63 -14.10 6.01
C LEU A 19 2.06 -12.68 6.05
N SER A 20 0.90 -12.49 5.44
CA SER A 20 0.17 -11.22 5.45
C SER A 20 -1.24 -11.43 5.99
N SER A 21 -1.77 -10.47 6.72
CA SER A 21 -3.19 -10.45 7.09
C SER A 21 -4.01 -9.52 6.20
N ARG A 22 -5.32 -9.75 6.17
CA ARG A 22 -6.34 -8.77 5.78
C ARG A 22 -6.90 -8.10 7.04
N PRO A 23 -7.62 -6.97 6.91
CA PRO A 23 -8.25 -6.34 8.08
C PRO A 23 -9.19 -7.27 8.86
N ASP A 24 -9.85 -8.21 8.19
CA ASP A 24 -10.75 -9.22 8.78
C ASP A 24 -10.01 -10.43 9.38
N GLY A 25 -8.68 -10.41 9.44
CA GLY A 25 -7.84 -11.46 10.01
C GLY A 25 -7.54 -12.64 9.05
N LYS A 26 -8.10 -12.67 7.84
CA LYS A 26 -7.76 -13.71 6.86
C LYS A 26 -6.30 -13.62 6.47
N MET A 27 -5.63 -14.76 6.40
CA MET A 27 -4.21 -14.86 6.08
C MET A 27 -3.98 -14.96 4.57
N ARG A 28 -2.86 -14.40 4.11
CA ARG A 28 -2.49 -14.37 2.69
C ARG A 28 -1.02 -14.69 2.52
N THR A 29 -0.67 -15.23 1.35
CA THR A 29 0.73 -15.42 0.95
C THR A 29 1.48 -14.08 0.87
N CYS A 30 0.82 -13.04 0.37
CA CYS A 30 1.31 -11.65 0.38
C CYS A 30 0.17 -10.66 0.11
N CYS A 31 0.40 -9.38 0.35
CA CYS A 31 -0.61 -8.34 0.18
C CYS A 31 -1.12 -8.17 -1.26
N THR A 32 -0.38 -8.65 -2.28
CA THR A 32 -0.78 -8.57 -3.70
C THR A 32 -1.36 -9.88 -4.25
N SER A 33 -1.53 -10.90 -3.42
CA SER A 33 -1.95 -12.24 -3.84
C SER A 33 -3.42 -12.38 -4.26
N ASN A 34 -4.14 -11.30 -4.52
CA ASN A 34 -5.56 -11.30 -4.94
C ASN A 34 -5.75 -10.59 -6.29
N ALA A 35 -4.87 -10.82 -7.21
CA ALA A 35 -4.76 -9.96 -8.38
C ALA A 35 -5.82 -10.11 -9.46
N SER A 36 -6.72 -11.08 -9.38
CA SER A 36 -7.74 -11.27 -10.42
C SER A 36 -8.74 -10.12 -10.52
N SER A 37 -9.00 -9.40 -9.42
CA SER A 37 -9.91 -8.24 -9.41
C SER A 37 -9.27 -6.92 -9.84
N VAL A 38 -7.93 -6.88 -9.97
CA VAL A 38 -7.20 -5.62 -10.18
C VAL A 38 -7.03 -5.28 -11.66
N GLN A 39 -7.19 -6.24 -12.57
CA GLN A 39 -6.83 -6.07 -13.98
C GLN A 39 -8.00 -5.79 -14.91
N ASP A 40 -9.18 -6.19 -14.51
CA ASP A 40 -10.42 -5.89 -15.24
C ASP A 40 -11.56 -5.83 -14.25
N PRO A 41 -11.96 -4.63 -13.82
CA PRO A 41 -13.09 -4.46 -12.90
C PRO A 41 -14.42 -4.97 -13.48
N ASP A 42 -14.52 -5.09 -14.81
CA ASP A 42 -15.68 -5.58 -15.52
C ASP A 42 -15.57 -7.07 -15.90
N SER A 43 -14.39 -7.67 -15.72
CA SER A 43 -14.26 -9.10 -15.99
C SER A 43 -15.08 -9.89 -14.97
N ASN A 44 -15.99 -10.70 -15.50
CA ASN A 44 -16.70 -11.73 -14.73
C ASN A 44 -15.78 -12.87 -14.23
N LEU A 45 -14.49 -12.70 -14.33
CA LEU A 45 -13.48 -13.55 -13.69
C LEU A 45 -13.48 -13.31 -12.16
N LYS A 46 -14.64 -13.50 -11.56
CA LYS A 46 -14.78 -13.82 -10.14
C LYS A 46 -14.21 -15.22 -9.90
N ILE A 47 -12.90 -15.35 -10.13
CA ILE A 47 -12.20 -16.53 -9.63
C ILE A 47 -12.24 -16.40 -8.10
N GLY A 48 -13.22 -17.06 -7.50
CA GLY A 48 -13.35 -17.18 -6.06
C GLY A 48 -13.56 -15.89 -5.27
N GLY A 49 -14.29 -14.88 -5.82
CA GLY A 49 -14.69 -13.70 -5.03
C GLY A 49 -13.56 -12.94 -4.34
N GLY A 50 -12.38 -12.84 -4.94
CA GLY A 50 -11.22 -12.20 -4.33
C GLY A 50 -10.49 -13.07 -3.29
N GLU A 51 -10.81 -14.34 -3.16
CA GLU A 51 -10.23 -15.25 -2.16
C GLU A 51 -9.11 -16.16 -2.69
N VAL A 52 -8.75 -16.08 -3.97
CA VAL A 52 -7.69 -16.90 -4.57
C VAL A 52 -6.35 -16.77 -3.84
N GLY A 53 -6.06 -15.59 -3.28
CA GLY A 53 -4.84 -15.32 -2.52
C GLY A 53 -4.96 -15.57 -1.01
N VAL A 54 -6.11 -16.00 -0.53
CA VAL A 54 -6.30 -16.33 0.89
C VAL A 54 -5.78 -17.75 1.14
N VAL A 55 -4.90 -17.86 2.14
CA VAL A 55 -4.39 -19.17 2.61
C VAL A 55 -5.56 -20.00 3.09
N ARG A 56 -5.55 -21.28 2.78
CA ARG A 56 -6.56 -22.25 3.24
C ARG A 56 -5.90 -23.31 4.10
N ASN A 57 -6.61 -23.71 5.12
CA ASN A 57 -6.26 -24.89 5.94
C ASN A 57 -6.39 -26.18 5.10
N ASP A 58 -5.95 -27.29 5.64
CA ASP A 58 -5.99 -28.58 4.95
C ASP A 58 -7.42 -29.08 4.70
N ASP A 59 -8.41 -28.59 5.44
CA ASP A 59 -9.85 -28.81 5.23
C ASP A 59 -10.48 -27.85 4.18
N GLY A 60 -9.68 -26.96 3.58
CA GLY A 60 -10.13 -25.98 2.58
C GLY A 60 -10.75 -24.71 3.14
N ILE A 61 -10.84 -24.57 4.48
CA ILE A 61 -11.38 -23.36 5.14
C ILE A 61 -10.35 -22.21 5.03
N PRO A 62 -10.77 -20.96 4.77
CA PRO A 62 -9.89 -19.81 4.83
C PRO A 62 -9.18 -19.68 6.18
N ALA A 63 -7.85 -19.66 6.17
CA ALA A 63 -7.06 -19.45 7.38
C ALA A 63 -7.27 -18.03 7.91
N ASN A 64 -7.54 -17.93 9.22
CA ASN A 64 -7.82 -16.65 9.88
C ASN A 64 -7.17 -16.64 11.27
N PHE A 65 -6.59 -15.52 11.68
CA PHE A 65 -5.95 -15.36 12.99
C PHE A 65 -6.87 -15.61 14.19
N ASN A 66 -8.20 -15.58 13.99
CA ASN A 66 -9.14 -15.93 15.05
C ASN A 66 -9.10 -17.43 15.46
N HIS A 67 -8.74 -18.32 14.54
CA HIS A 67 -8.86 -19.77 14.77
C HIS A 67 -7.70 -20.61 14.23
N THR A 68 -6.89 -20.08 13.30
CA THR A 68 -5.76 -20.79 12.70
C THR A 68 -4.46 -20.31 13.32
N SER A 69 -3.60 -21.21 13.78
CA SER A 69 -2.26 -20.82 14.24
C SER A 69 -1.36 -20.40 13.08
N LEU A 70 -0.29 -19.67 13.40
CA LEU A 70 0.69 -19.26 12.39
C LEU A 70 1.37 -20.47 11.74
N GLU A 71 1.66 -21.51 12.51
CA GLU A 71 2.29 -22.73 12.01
C GLU A 71 1.36 -23.53 11.08
N GLU A 72 0.09 -23.69 11.44
CA GLU A 72 -0.92 -24.34 10.60
C GLU A 72 -1.05 -23.62 9.24
N ALA A 73 -1.16 -22.30 9.25
CA ALA A 73 -1.24 -21.51 8.01
C ALA A 73 0.06 -21.63 7.20
N TRP A 74 1.22 -21.53 7.88
CA TRP A 74 2.55 -21.59 7.28
C TRP A 74 2.82 -22.87 6.49
N ASN A 75 2.36 -24.00 6.99
CA ASN A 75 2.54 -25.31 6.39
C ASN A 75 1.23 -25.97 5.91
N SER A 76 0.18 -25.17 5.70
CA SER A 76 -1.05 -25.67 5.09
C SER A 76 -0.79 -26.25 3.69
N SER A 77 -1.65 -27.16 3.23
CA SER A 77 -1.59 -27.72 1.88
C SER A 77 -1.55 -26.64 0.79
N TYR A 78 -2.26 -25.53 1.01
CA TYR A 78 -2.22 -24.37 0.14
C TYR A 78 -0.80 -23.78 0.03
N MET A 79 -0.14 -23.45 1.14
CA MET A 79 1.20 -22.84 1.15
C MET A 79 2.27 -23.80 0.63
N ARG A 80 2.16 -25.09 1.00
CA ARG A 80 3.03 -26.15 0.46
C ARG A 80 2.91 -26.26 -1.05
N ASN A 81 1.69 -26.21 -1.59
CA ASN A 81 1.47 -26.25 -3.04
C ASN A 81 2.05 -25.01 -3.74
N VAL A 82 1.90 -23.81 -3.20
CA VAL A 82 2.52 -22.58 -3.74
C VAL A 82 4.03 -22.74 -3.85
N ARG A 83 4.70 -23.24 -2.81
CA ARG A 83 6.16 -23.49 -2.81
C ARG A 83 6.54 -24.53 -3.86
N LYS A 84 5.87 -25.68 -3.89
CA LYS A 84 6.13 -26.74 -4.88
C LYS A 84 5.97 -26.26 -6.32
N MET A 85 4.92 -25.50 -6.62
CA MET A 85 4.72 -24.92 -7.96
C MET A 85 5.88 -24.00 -8.34
N MET A 86 6.27 -23.07 -7.46
CA MET A 86 7.37 -22.15 -7.72
C MET A 86 8.70 -22.88 -7.93
N LEU A 87 8.97 -23.94 -7.16
CA LEU A 87 10.22 -24.72 -7.35
C LEU A 87 10.23 -25.47 -8.69
N ARG A 88 9.06 -25.90 -9.19
CA ARG A 88 8.94 -26.55 -10.52
C ARG A 88 8.88 -25.57 -11.71
N GLY A 89 8.98 -24.26 -11.47
CA GLY A 89 8.86 -23.26 -12.52
C GLY A 89 7.42 -22.96 -12.95
N GLU A 90 6.43 -23.38 -12.16
CA GLU A 90 5.02 -23.12 -12.39
C GLU A 90 4.58 -21.79 -11.77
N LYS A 91 3.55 -21.16 -12.35
CA LYS A 91 2.99 -19.88 -11.89
C LYS A 91 1.74 -20.13 -11.01
N PRO A 92 1.81 -19.99 -9.65
CA PRO A 92 0.62 -20.12 -8.82
C PRO A 92 -0.46 -19.10 -9.18
N ALA A 93 -1.73 -19.52 -9.19
CA ALA A 93 -2.85 -18.65 -9.56
C ALA A 93 -2.95 -17.38 -8.68
N SER A 94 -2.64 -17.50 -7.40
CA SER A 94 -2.59 -16.36 -6.46
C SER A 94 -1.51 -15.32 -6.78
N CYS A 95 -0.54 -15.65 -7.62
CA CYS A 95 0.63 -14.81 -7.93
C CYS A 95 0.58 -14.21 -9.34
N LEU A 96 -0.47 -14.44 -10.12
CA LEU A 96 -0.58 -14.03 -11.53
C LEU A 96 -0.37 -12.55 -11.78
N LYS A 97 -0.71 -11.68 -10.83
CA LYS A 97 -0.46 -10.24 -10.96
C LYS A 97 1.01 -9.93 -11.25
N CYS A 98 1.92 -10.46 -10.43
CA CYS A 98 3.34 -10.20 -10.59
C CYS A 98 3.86 -10.68 -11.95
N TYR A 99 3.46 -11.88 -12.35
CA TYR A 99 3.89 -12.42 -13.65
C TYR A 99 3.37 -11.60 -14.84
N LYS A 100 2.13 -11.11 -14.78
CA LYS A 100 1.58 -10.24 -15.82
C LYS A 100 2.27 -8.87 -15.85
N GLU A 101 2.62 -8.31 -14.69
CA GLU A 101 3.42 -7.09 -14.62
C GLU A 101 4.79 -7.29 -15.27
N GLU A 102 5.42 -8.44 -15.05
CA GLU A 102 6.72 -8.81 -15.63
C GLU A 102 6.64 -9.07 -17.14
N ASP A 103 5.60 -9.79 -17.59
CA ASP A 103 5.33 -10.02 -19.02
C ASP A 103 5.11 -8.69 -19.78
N ALA A 104 4.62 -7.65 -19.08
CA ALA A 104 4.49 -6.28 -19.58
C ALA A 104 5.77 -5.42 -19.41
N GLY A 105 6.88 -5.99 -18.94
CA GLY A 105 8.16 -5.30 -18.76
C GLY A 105 8.27 -4.45 -17.49
N HIS A 106 7.36 -4.63 -16.51
CA HIS A 106 7.40 -3.92 -15.24
C HIS A 106 8.11 -4.71 -14.15
N LEU A 107 8.76 -3.99 -13.24
CA LEU A 107 9.32 -4.58 -12.02
C LEU A 107 8.19 -4.91 -11.03
N SER A 108 7.90 -6.18 -10.87
CA SER A 108 6.85 -6.66 -9.97
C SER A 108 7.26 -6.64 -8.50
N LYS A 109 6.27 -6.78 -7.60
CA LYS A 109 6.53 -7.02 -6.17
C LYS A 109 7.39 -8.29 -5.96
N ARG A 110 7.17 -9.35 -6.72
CA ARG A 110 7.95 -10.60 -6.65
C ARG A 110 9.44 -10.35 -6.91
N ASN A 111 9.78 -9.64 -7.98
CA ASN A 111 11.17 -9.31 -8.31
C ASN A 111 11.80 -8.43 -7.22
N TRP A 112 11.07 -7.40 -6.78
CA TRP A 112 11.56 -6.49 -5.76
C TRP A 112 11.82 -7.21 -4.44
N GLU A 113 10.86 -7.99 -3.94
CA GLU A 113 11.01 -8.74 -2.69
C GLU A 113 12.11 -9.81 -2.80
N THR A 114 12.17 -10.54 -3.91
CA THR A 114 13.23 -11.57 -4.09
C THR A 114 14.61 -10.93 -4.05
N ASN A 115 14.81 -9.79 -4.73
CA ASN A 115 16.09 -9.07 -4.69
C ASN A 115 16.38 -8.55 -3.27
N TYR A 116 15.41 -7.92 -2.62
CA TYR A 116 15.55 -7.38 -1.27
C TYR A 116 15.99 -8.46 -0.27
N TRP A 117 15.37 -9.63 -0.34
CA TRP A 117 15.66 -10.73 0.58
C TRP A 117 16.93 -11.48 0.22
N ALA A 118 17.27 -11.62 -1.06
CA ALA A 118 18.51 -12.23 -1.51
C ALA A 118 19.79 -11.50 -1.03
N ASP A 119 19.68 -10.18 -0.83
CA ASP A 119 20.77 -9.37 -0.28
C ASP A 119 20.97 -9.56 1.24
N ARG A 120 20.02 -10.20 1.94
CA ARG A 120 19.97 -10.35 3.40
C ARG A 120 20.05 -11.78 3.89
N PHE A 121 19.58 -12.71 3.09
CA PHE A 121 19.54 -14.13 3.40
C PHE A 121 20.01 -14.94 2.20
N ASP A 122 20.62 -16.10 2.45
CA ASP A 122 20.84 -17.05 1.37
C ASP A 122 19.53 -17.79 1.06
N LEU A 123 18.87 -17.40 -0.03
CA LEU A 123 17.59 -17.99 -0.42
C LEU A 123 17.75 -19.45 -0.88
N ASN A 124 18.95 -19.86 -1.33
CA ASN A 124 19.20 -21.26 -1.70
C ASN A 124 19.20 -22.16 -0.47
N GLU A 125 19.75 -21.69 0.67
CA GLU A 125 19.66 -22.40 1.95
C GLU A 125 18.20 -22.54 2.41
N LEU A 126 17.41 -21.45 2.30
CA LEU A 126 15.99 -21.49 2.65
C LEU A 126 15.20 -22.48 1.78
N ILE A 127 15.51 -22.56 0.50
CA ILE A 127 14.91 -23.51 -0.42
C ILE A 127 15.33 -24.94 -0.04
N ALA A 128 16.57 -25.17 0.35
CA ALA A 128 17.09 -26.46 0.76
C ALA A 128 16.43 -27.01 2.06
N GLU A 129 15.87 -26.14 2.90
CA GLU A 129 15.06 -26.52 4.07
C GLU A 129 13.67 -27.08 3.67
N THR A 130 13.27 -26.97 2.38
CA THR A 130 11.94 -27.41 1.92
C THR A 130 11.95 -28.92 1.69
N ASP A 131 11.09 -29.65 2.38
CA ASP A 131 10.93 -31.11 2.18
C ASP A 131 10.18 -31.43 0.86
N ASN A 132 10.10 -32.72 0.55
CA ASN A 132 9.44 -33.20 -0.67
C ASN A 132 7.94 -32.86 -0.73
N ASP A 133 7.30 -32.58 0.40
CA ASP A 133 5.90 -32.19 0.49
C ASP A 133 5.70 -30.67 0.48
N GLY A 134 6.78 -29.89 0.46
CA GLY A 134 6.75 -28.43 0.44
C GLY A 134 6.66 -27.79 1.83
N LYS A 135 6.88 -28.56 2.90
CA LYS A 135 6.98 -28.04 4.28
C LYS A 135 8.34 -27.40 4.51
N ILE A 136 8.36 -26.38 5.37
CA ILE A 136 9.57 -25.72 5.84
C ILE A 136 9.44 -25.45 7.35
N PRO A 137 10.57 -25.29 8.06
CA PRO A 137 10.52 -24.89 9.47
C PRO A 137 9.67 -23.62 9.67
N PRO A 138 8.84 -23.53 10.72
CA PRO A 138 7.96 -22.39 10.96
C PRO A 138 8.73 -21.17 11.52
N LYS A 139 9.64 -20.64 10.73
CA LYS A 139 10.46 -19.46 11.04
C LYS A 139 9.99 -18.27 10.19
N ILE A 140 9.00 -17.53 10.68
CA ILE A 140 8.44 -16.36 9.98
C ILE A 140 9.39 -15.19 10.19
N ARG A 141 10.00 -14.69 9.10
CA ARG A 141 10.95 -13.57 9.13
C ARG A 141 10.32 -12.23 8.84
N TYR A 142 9.18 -12.24 8.20
CA TYR A 142 8.44 -11.04 7.82
C TYR A 142 6.94 -11.26 7.98
N ILE A 143 6.26 -10.39 8.70
CA ILE A 143 4.81 -10.42 8.83
C ILE A 143 4.20 -9.07 8.50
N ASP A 144 3.13 -9.05 7.69
CA ASP A 144 2.33 -7.88 7.34
C ASP A 144 1.04 -7.94 8.16
N LEU A 145 0.93 -7.08 9.17
CA LEU A 145 -0.18 -7.04 10.10
C LEU A 145 -1.14 -5.90 9.76
N ARG A 146 -2.40 -6.26 9.49
CA ARG A 146 -3.52 -5.34 9.29
C ARG A 146 -4.53 -5.55 10.41
N MET A 147 -4.29 -4.90 11.54
CA MET A 147 -5.04 -5.09 12.78
C MET A 147 -6.41 -4.40 12.71
N GLY A 148 -7.34 -5.04 12.00
CA GLY A 148 -8.69 -4.54 11.80
C GLY A 148 -8.78 -3.34 10.84
N SER A 149 -9.92 -2.66 10.88
CA SER A 149 -10.22 -1.49 10.06
C SER A 149 -10.33 -0.18 10.87
N LYS A 150 -9.95 -0.18 12.16
CA LYS A 150 -9.99 1.04 12.97
C LYS A 150 -9.14 2.13 12.32
N CYS A 151 -9.79 3.22 11.91
CA CYS A 151 -9.17 4.40 11.30
C CYS A 151 -10.09 5.61 11.53
N GLN A 152 -9.48 6.77 11.74
CA GLN A 152 -10.20 8.03 11.94
C GLN A 152 -10.51 8.76 10.64
N LEU A 153 -9.98 8.30 9.49
CA LEU A 153 -10.21 8.91 8.18
C LEU A 153 -11.16 8.08 7.31
N ALA A 154 -11.89 8.76 6.44
CA ALA A 154 -12.75 8.21 5.38
C ALA A 154 -12.23 8.65 4.01
N CYS A 155 -10.98 8.27 3.67
CA CYS A 155 -10.34 8.64 2.40
C CYS A 155 -11.17 8.18 1.20
N VAL A 156 -11.30 9.01 0.15
CA VAL A 156 -12.16 8.72 -1.00
C VAL A 156 -11.83 7.42 -1.73
N MET A 157 -10.59 6.93 -1.65
CA MET A 157 -10.17 5.66 -2.25
C MET A 157 -10.33 4.47 -1.31
N CYS A 158 -10.63 4.69 -0.03
CA CYS A 158 -10.83 3.62 0.95
C CYS A 158 -12.28 3.12 0.98
N SER A 159 -12.52 2.14 1.82
CA SER A 159 -13.81 1.50 2.03
C SER A 159 -14.04 1.19 3.49
N PRO A 160 -15.27 0.86 3.89
CA PRO A 160 -15.56 0.34 5.22
C PRO A 160 -14.74 -0.91 5.60
N HIS A 161 -14.28 -1.68 4.62
CA HIS A 161 -13.40 -2.82 4.87
C HIS A 161 -12.02 -2.41 5.38
N ASP A 162 -11.49 -1.29 4.89
CA ASP A 162 -10.15 -0.80 5.22
C ASP A 162 -10.18 0.35 6.24
N SER A 163 -11.33 1.00 6.43
CA SER A 163 -11.48 2.11 7.37
C SER A 163 -12.86 2.16 8.02
N SER A 164 -12.88 2.05 9.34
CA SER A 164 -14.11 2.21 10.14
C SER A 164 -14.68 3.63 10.09
N GLY A 165 -13.88 4.64 9.75
CA GLY A 165 -14.32 6.01 9.52
C GLY A 165 -15.38 6.13 8.43
N TRP A 166 -15.36 5.21 7.47
CA TRP A 166 -16.35 5.14 6.39
C TRP A 166 -17.71 4.58 6.79
N ILE A 167 -17.82 3.77 7.85
CA ILE A 167 -19.02 2.95 8.12
C ILE A 167 -20.29 3.82 8.19
N LYS A 168 -20.26 4.88 8.99
CA LYS A 168 -21.43 5.77 9.16
C LYS A 168 -21.79 6.47 7.86
N GLU A 169 -20.81 7.02 7.18
CA GLU A 169 -20.97 7.77 5.95
C GLU A 169 -21.43 6.85 4.81
N TRP A 170 -20.84 5.67 4.71
CA TRP A 170 -21.17 4.66 3.72
C TRP A 170 -22.62 4.18 3.82
N ASN A 171 -23.11 3.93 5.03
CA ASN A 171 -24.49 3.54 5.28
C ASN A 171 -25.49 4.63 4.84
N SER A 172 -25.07 5.90 4.82
CA SER A 172 -25.88 7.01 4.28
C SER A 172 -25.79 7.14 2.76
N ILE A 173 -24.64 6.84 2.16
CA ILE A 173 -24.36 7.02 0.73
C ILE A 173 -24.86 5.82 -0.09
N PHE A 174 -24.54 4.59 0.33
CA PHE A 174 -24.77 3.39 -0.45
C PHE A 174 -26.24 3.19 -0.91
N PRO A 175 -27.27 3.43 -0.08
CA PRO A 175 -28.66 3.33 -0.51
C PRO A 175 -29.07 4.35 -1.59
N LYS A 176 -28.30 5.43 -1.74
CA LYS A 176 -28.60 6.52 -2.70
C LYS A 176 -27.94 6.30 -4.06
N ILE A 177 -27.06 5.30 -4.21
CA ILE A 177 -26.40 4.98 -5.46
C ILE A 177 -27.45 4.48 -6.46
N GLN A 178 -27.56 5.15 -7.60
CA GLN A 178 -28.48 4.82 -8.69
C GLN A 178 -27.78 4.05 -9.82
N ASN A 179 -26.51 4.33 -10.06
CA ASN A 179 -25.73 3.66 -11.10
C ASN A 179 -25.44 2.21 -10.69
N ASP A 180 -25.94 1.24 -11.47
CA ASP A 180 -25.78 -0.20 -11.16
C ASP A 180 -24.31 -0.65 -11.13
N LYS A 181 -23.48 -0.12 -12.03
CA LYS A 181 -22.04 -0.45 -12.05
C LYS A 181 -21.36 0.08 -10.80
N LEU A 182 -21.62 1.34 -10.43
CA LEU A 182 -21.11 1.91 -9.18
C LEU A 182 -21.60 1.11 -7.98
N LYS A 183 -22.88 0.78 -7.93
CA LYS A 183 -23.48 -0.02 -6.85
C LYS A 183 -22.83 -1.40 -6.73
N ASN A 184 -22.61 -2.08 -7.86
CA ASN A 184 -21.98 -3.40 -7.89
C ASN A 184 -20.50 -3.35 -7.49
N THR A 185 -19.76 -2.36 -7.93
CA THR A 185 -18.34 -2.17 -7.55
C THR A 185 -18.19 -1.66 -6.13
N SER A 186 -19.23 -1.03 -5.59
CA SER A 186 -19.29 -0.48 -4.24
C SER A 186 -19.97 -1.42 -3.24
N GLN A 187 -20.32 -2.63 -3.61
CA GLN A 187 -20.76 -3.67 -2.68
C GLN A 187 -19.59 -4.07 -1.77
N TRP A 188 -19.23 -3.16 -0.90
CA TRP A 188 -18.49 -3.45 0.32
C TRP A 188 -19.46 -4.20 1.20
N GLU A 189 -19.76 -5.42 0.77
CA GLU A 189 -20.72 -6.20 1.50
C GLU A 189 -20.39 -6.13 2.98
N ASN A 190 -21.41 -5.77 3.74
CA ASN A 190 -21.47 -5.89 5.20
C ASN A 190 -21.17 -7.31 5.72
N LYS A 191 -20.60 -8.18 4.88
CA LYS A 191 -20.12 -9.51 5.25
C LYS A 191 -19.01 -9.36 6.27
N GLY A 192 -19.39 -9.47 7.51
CA GLY A 192 -18.51 -9.40 8.65
C GLY A 192 -18.35 -7.99 9.28
N GLN A 193 -18.88 -6.92 8.69
CA GLN A 193 -18.89 -5.60 9.37
C GLN A 193 -19.90 -5.54 10.52
N ASN A 194 -20.99 -6.30 10.41
CA ASN A 194 -22.03 -6.34 11.44
C ASN A 194 -21.72 -7.33 12.57
N ASP A 195 -20.80 -8.26 12.38
CA ASP A 195 -20.40 -9.18 13.46
C ASP A 195 -19.18 -8.69 14.26
N GLY A 196 -18.54 -7.56 13.84
CA GLY A 196 -17.43 -6.90 14.54
C GLY A 196 -16.25 -7.82 14.94
N ALA A 197 -16.50 -9.09 15.02
CA ALA A 197 -15.56 -10.09 15.54
C ALA A 197 -14.37 -10.32 14.59
N SER A 198 -14.60 -10.35 13.28
CA SER A 198 -13.53 -10.54 12.31
C SER A 198 -12.55 -9.37 12.27
N TYR A 199 -13.05 -8.13 12.36
CA TYR A 199 -12.20 -6.92 12.36
C TYR A 199 -11.53 -6.63 13.71
N ASN A 200 -11.92 -7.34 14.77
CA ASN A 200 -11.32 -7.25 16.09
C ASN A 200 -10.45 -8.47 16.44
N TRP A 201 -10.02 -9.23 15.43
CA TRP A 201 -9.24 -10.47 15.60
C TRP A 201 -7.98 -10.29 16.46
N HIS A 202 -7.41 -9.09 16.51
CA HIS A 202 -6.23 -8.76 17.32
C HIS A 202 -6.55 -8.55 18.80
N LYS A 203 -7.82 -8.27 19.16
CA LYS A 203 -8.23 -8.00 20.54
C LYS A 203 -8.51 -9.30 21.29
N ASN A 204 -8.01 -9.37 22.52
CA ASN A 204 -8.26 -10.53 23.40
C ASN A 204 -7.93 -11.90 22.78
N ASN A 205 -7.02 -11.96 21.80
CA ASN A 205 -6.62 -13.16 21.09
C ASN A 205 -5.26 -13.66 21.59
N SER A 206 -5.25 -14.22 22.80
CA SER A 206 -4.03 -14.72 23.44
C SER A 206 -3.32 -15.81 22.61
N LYS A 207 -4.07 -16.64 21.88
CA LYS A 207 -3.48 -17.67 21.01
C LYS A 207 -2.62 -17.03 19.92
N PHE A 208 -3.18 -16.10 19.16
CA PHE A 208 -2.45 -15.39 18.10
C PHE A 208 -1.21 -14.67 18.63
N TRP A 209 -1.36 -13.91 19.74
CA TRP A 209 -0.24 -13.16 20.31
C TRP A 209 0.86 -14.07 20.84
N ASN A 210 0.52 -15.17 21.49
CA ASN A 210 1.51 -16.16 21.93
C ASN A 210 2.25 -16.79 20.75
N ASP A 211 1.53 -17.14 19.69
CA ASP A 211 2.13 -17.67 18.45
C ASP A 211 3.08 -16.65 17.81
N LEU A 212 2.66 -15.37 17.72
CA LEU A 212 3.47 -14.30 17.16
C LEU A 212 4.71 -14.02 18.03
N TYR A 213 4.55 -13.95 19.35
CA TYR A 213 5.66 -13.72 20.27
C TYR A 213 6.69 -14.86 20.23
N ALA A 214 6.27 -16.09 19.95
CA ALA A 214 7.20 -17.19 19.72
C ALA A 214 8.02 -17.02 18.42
N GLN A 215 7.54 -16.25 17.46
CA GLN A 215 8.26 -15.94 16.21
C GLN A 215 9.26 -14.77 16.35
N ILE A 216 9.17 -13.94 17.40
CA ILE A 216 10.05 -12.76 17.58
C ILE A 216 11.54 -13.09 17.40
N PRO A 217 12.10 -14.21 17.91
CA PRO A 217 13.52 -14.55 17.70
C PRO A 217 13.91 -14.75 16.22
N HIS A 218 12.98 -15.04 15.35
CA HIS A 218 13.18 -15.26 13.91
C HIS A 218 12.84 -14.03 13.08
N MET A 219 12.17 -13.04 13.70
CA MET A 219 11.62 -11.89 13.00
C MET A 219 12.74 -10.95 12.52
N TYR A 220 12.67 -10.58 11.23
CA TYR A 220 13.50 -9.56 10.62
C TYR A 220 12.72 -8.29 10.29
N GLN A 221 11.44 -8.43 9.91
CA GLN A 221 10.62 -7.28 9.53
C GLN A 221 9.17 -7.42 10.04
N LEU A 222 8.69 -6.36 10.68
CA LEU A 222 7.27 -6.15 11.00
C LEU A 222 6.74 -5.04 10.09
N TYR A 223 5.65 -5.31 9.39
CA TYR A 223 4.98 -4.33 8.54
C TYR A 223 3.55 -4.08 9.02
N PHE A 224 3.24 -2.82 9.24
CA PHE A 224 1.96 -2.36 9.74
C PHE A 224 1.24 -1.55 8.66
N ALA A 225 0.03 -1.96 8.31
CA ALA A 225 -0.83 -1.33 7.33
C ALA A 225 -2.30 -1.69 7.60
N GLY A 226 -3.23 -1.10 6.84
CA GLY A 226 -4.68 -1.34 6.98
C GLY A 226 -5.26 -0.65 8.20
N GLY A 227 -6.43 -0.03 8.09
CA GLY A 227 -6.90 0.91 9.09
C GLY A 227 -5.84 1.98 9.40
N GLU A 228 -5.62 2.27 10.68
CA GLU A 228 -4.49 3.08 11.14
C GLU A 228 -3.81 2.40 12.34
N SER A 229 -2.64 1.85 12.10
CA SER A 229 -1.92 1.05 13.12
C SER A 229 -1.47 1.87 14.32
N LEU A 230 -1.18 3.16 14.14
CA LEU A 230 -0.69 4.03 15.20
C LEU A 230 -1.73 4.39 16.28
N ILE A 231 -3.01 4.04 16.07
CA ILE A 231 -4.06 4.18 17.07
C ILE A 231 -4.55 2.84 17.66
N ILE A 232 -3.78 1.76 17.40
CA ILE A 232 -4.06 0.40 17.88
C ILE A 232 -3.12 0.10 19.05
N GLU A 233 -3.66 -0.20 20.24
CA GLU A 233 -2.85 -0.45 21.42
C GLU A 233 -1.96 -1.71 21.26
N GLU A 234 -2.51 -2.76 20.69
CA GLU A 234 -1.79 -4.01 20.46
C GLU A 234 -0.59 -3.86 19.50
N HIS A 235 -0.55 -2.79 18.71
CA HIS A 235 0.65 -2.44 17.95
C HIS A 235 1.79 -2.05 18.90
N TYR A 236 1.52 -1.23 19.90
CA TYR A 236 2.52 -0.80 20.89
C TYR A 236 2.94 -1.94 21.80
N ASP A 237 1.98 -2.77 22.24
CA ASP A 237 2.28 -3.98 23.04
C ASP A 237 3.27 -4.90 22.30
N LEU A 238 3.12 -5.06 20.97
CA LEU A 238 4.06 -5.84 20.17
C LEU A 238 5.45 -5.21 20.11
N LEU A 239 5.55 -3.88 19.95
CA LEU A 239 6.83 -3.19 19.94
C LEU A 239 7.54 -3.35 21.31
N GLU A 240 6.82 -3.12 22.40
CA GLU A 240 7.33 -3.26 23.77
C GLU A 240 7.77 -4.70 24.06
N GLU A 241 7.02 -5.71 23.59
CA GLU A 241 7.41 -7.12 23.76
C GLU A 241 8.68 -7.46 22.96
N CYS A 242 8.88 -6.90 21.76
CA CYS A 242 10.13 -7.05 21.00
C CYS A 242 11.32 -6.42 21.74
N ILE A 243 11.14 -5.25 22.35
CA ILE A 243 12.15 -4.55 23.16
C ILE A 243 12.49 -5.37 24.41
N LYS A 244 11.47 -5.74 25.19
CA LYS A 244 11.59 -6.51 26.43
C LYS A 244 12.34 -7.83 26.22
N ARG A 245 12.11 -8.52 25.10
CA ARG A 245 12.80 -9.75 24.72
C ARG A 245 14.21 -9.52 24.18
N GLY A 246 14.62 -8.28 23.92
CA GLY A 246 15.95 -7.91 23.42
C GLY A 246 16.17 -8.13 21.93
N TYR A 247 15.11 -8.33 21.13
CA TYR A 247 15.19 -8.57 19.69
C TYR A 247 14.93 -7.32 18.83
N ALA A 248 14.39 -6.24 19.37
CA ALA A 248 14.05 -5.01 18.64
C ALA A 248 15.18 -4.51 17.73
N LYS A 249 16.43 -4.51 18.23
CA LYS A 249 17.65 -4.12 17.48
C LYS A 249 17.94 -4.93 16.21
N ASN A 250 17.27 -6.09 16.04
CA ASN A 250 17.40 -6.94 14.85
C ASN A 250 16.23 -6.77 13.88
N ILE A 251 15.16 -6.08 14.29
CA ILE A 251 13.90 -5.98 13.57
C ILE A 251 13.80 -4.63 12.85
N GLU A 252 13.44 -4.68 11.57
CA GLU A 252 13.03 -3.51 10.81
C GLU A 252 11.51 -3.31 10.93
N LEU A 253 11.08 -2.09 11.23
CA LEU A 253 9.67 -1.72 11.18
C LEU A 253 9.34 -1.07 9.85
N ARG A 254 8.19 -1.40 9.29
CA ARG A 254 7.65 -0.76 8.11
C ARG A 254 6.21 -0.32 8.36
N TYR A 255 5.87 0.88 7.92
CA TYR A 255 4.55 1.46 8.11
C TYR A 255 3.98 2.01 6.82
N ASN A 256 2.65 1.84 6.65
CA ASN A 256 1.83 2.74 5.86
C ASN A 256 0.83 3.37 6.83
N SER A 257 0.95 4.67 7.07
CA SER A 257 0.16 5.37 8.07
C SER A 257 -0.26 6.75 7.58
N ASN A 258 -1.44 7.19 8.01
CA ASN A 258 -1.89 8.57 7.81
C ASN A 258 -1.27 9.54 8.83
N ALA A 259 -0.68 9.03 9.89
CA ALA A 259 0.01 9.77 10.94
C ALA A 259 -0.78 10.98 11.49
N VAL A 260 -2.10 10.87 11.57
CA VAL A 260 -2.94 11.92 12.20
C VAL A 260 -2.77 11.89 13.71
N GLU A 261 -2.64 10.70 14.28
CA GLU A 261 -2.46 10.48 15.72
C GLU A 261 -1.51 9.33 15.96
N TRP A 262 -0.74 9.43 17.04
CA TRP A 262 0.10 8.36 17.59
C TRP A 262 0.33 8.58 19.09
N ARG A 263 0.79 7.55 19.80
CA ARG A 263 1.16 7.60 21.21
C ARG A 263 2.46 8.41 21.37
N ASP A 264 2.55 9.28 22.37
CA ASP A 264 3.64 10.26 22.55
C ASP A 264 5.04 9.62 22.56
N ASP A 265 5.17 8.39 23.04
CA ASP A 265 6.43 7.65 23.15
C ASP A 265 6.83 6.88 21.88
N LEU A 266 6.05 6.95 20.79
CA LEU A 266 6.33 6.22 19.56
C LEU A 266 7.76 6.40 19.05
N PHE A 267 8.25 7.64 19.04
CA PHE A 267 9.58 7.94 18.52
C PHE A 267 10.70 7.43 19.45
N ASP A 268 10.41 7.29 20.74
CA ASP A 268 11.36 6.66 21.69
C ASP A 268 11.40 5.14 21.49
N LEU A 269 10.25 4.50 21.33
CA LEU A 269 10.20 3.08 20.97
C LEU A 269 10.95 2.79 19.65
N TRP A 270 10.81 3.65 18.63
CA TRP A 270 11.49 3.47 17.35
C TRP A 270 13.02 3.49 17.47
N LYS A 271 13.59 4.18 18.45
CA LYS A 271 15.05 4.20 18.67
C LYS A 271 15.63 2.83 19.00
N GLU A 272 14.83 1.94 19.58
CA GLU A 272 15.25 0.59 19.96
C GLU A 272 15.32 -0.38 18.77
N PHE A 273 14.70 -0.03 17.63
CA PHE A 273 14.63 -0.89 16.46
C PHE A 273 15.75 -0.61 15.46
N LYS A 274 16.11 -1.66 14.69
CA LYS A 274 17.19 -1.62 13.71
C LYS A 274 17.02 -0.52 12.67
N ARG A 275 15.80 -0.37 12.15
CA ARG A 275 15.45 0.56 11.08
C ARG A 275 13.94 0.75 11.02
N ILE A 276 13.52 1.96 10.72
CA ILE A 276 12.11 2.27 10.50
C ILE A 276 11.94 2.77 9.06
N ARG A 277 11.03 2.14 8.30
CA ARG A 277 10.60 2.65 6.99
C ARG A 277 9.16 3.11 7.09
N PHE A 278 8.99 4.39 7.12
CA PHE A 278 7.69 5.01 7.31
C PHE A 278 7.18 5.62 5.99
N HIS A 279 6.10 5.06 5.47
CA HIS A 279 5.39 5.57 4.31
C HIS A 279 4.22 6.43 4.79
N TYR A 280 4.44 7.74 4.80
CA TYR A 280 3.46 8.73 5.19
C TYR A 280 2.41 8.90 4.10
N SER A 281 1.17 8.57 4.42
CA SER A 281 0.07 8.53 3.46
C SER A 281 -0.49 9.93 3.18
N ILE A 282 -0.03 10.56 2.11
CA ILE A 282 -0.45 11.89 1.63
C ILE A 282 -0.68 11.81 0.13
N ASP A 283 -1.81 12.35 -0.36
CA ASP A 283 -2.20 12.24 -1.77
C ASP A 283 -2.15 13.56 -2.54
N ALA A 284 -2.16 14.67 -1.86
CA ALA A 284 -2.05 16.01 -2.41
C ALA A 284 -1.56 16.97 -1.34
N TYR A 285 -1.62 18.29 -1.58
CA TYR A 285 -1.38 19.29 -0.55
C TYR A 285 -2.59 20.22 -0.39
N GLY A 286 -2.67 20.90 0.76
CA GLY A 286 -3.76 21.83 1.05
C GLY A 286 -5.13 21.15 1.11
N GLU A 287 -6.15 21.92 0.74
CA GLU A 287 -7.54 21.46 0.78
C GLU A 287 -7.85 20.25 -0.11
N GLN A 288 -7.02 20.01 -1.14
CA GLN A 288 -7.16 18.80 -1.95
C GLN A 288 -6.87 17.54 -1.13
N ASN A 289 -5.83 17.58 -0.28
CA ASN A 289 -5.56 16.47 0.62
C ASN A 289 -6.66 16.30 1.66
N ASP A 290 -7.21 17.41 2.17
CA ASP A 290 -8.29 17.39 3.16
C ASP A 290 -9.57 16.77 2.59
N TYR A 291 -9.87 17.03 1.31
CA TYR A 291 -10.96 16.36 0.61
C TYR A 291 -10.71 14.87 0.40
N ILE A 292 -9.53 14.54 -0.14
CA ILE A 292 -9.18 13.16 -0.51
C ILE A 292 -9.08 12.29 0.75
N ARG A 293 -8.49 12.80 1.83
CA ARG A 293 -8.27 12.10 3.09
C ARG A 293 -9.17 12.59 4.23
N TYR A 294 -10.42 12.87 3.91
CA TYR A 294 -11.39 13.39 4.86
C TYR A 294 -11.51 12.52 6.15
N PRO A 295 -11.64 13.15 7.34
CA PRO A 295 -11.58 14.57 7.66
C PRO A 295 -10.17 15.03 8.08
N SER A 296 -9.17 14.91 7.22
CA SER A 296 -7.84 15.45 7.54
C SER A 296 -7.84 16.98 7.59
N ASN A 297 -6.79 17.54 8.19
CA ASN A 297 -6.56 18.98 8.26
C ASN A 297 -5.13 19.26 7.80
N TRP A 298 -4.98 20.01 6.71
CA TRP A 298 -3.69 20.23 6.10
C TRP A 298 -2.69 20.92 7.03
N LYS A 299 -3.13 21.90 7.82
CA LYS A 299 -2.24 22.57 8.78
C LYS A 299 -1.63 21.59 9.78
N HIS A 300 -2.43 20.65 10.26
CA HIS A 300 -1.93 19.57 11.12
C HIS A 300 -0.97 18.65 10.36
N GLN A 301 -1.27 18.33 9.11
CA GLN A 301 -0.38 17.49 8.29
C GLN A 301 0.98 18.17 8.05
N GLU A 302 1.03 19.48 7.87
CA GLU A 302 2.30 20.24 7.77
C GLU A 302 3.14 20.11 9.06
N GLU A 303 2.51 20.20 10.22
CA GLU A 303 3.19 19.98 11.50
C GLU A 303 3.74 18.54 11.61
N VAL A 304 2.96 17.57 11.13
CA VAL A 304 3.38 16.16 11.09
C VAL A 304 4.58 15.95 10.16
N PHE A 305 4.62 16.59 8.98
CA PHE A 305 5.78 16.54 8.10
C PHE A 305 7.08 16.93 8.85
N TRP A 306 7.05 18.04 9.59
CA TRP A 306 8.21 18.51 10.33
C TRP A 306 8.58 17.59 11.51
N LYS A 307 7.59 17.06 12.23
CA LYS A 307 7.85 16.08 13.30
C LYS A 307 8.53 14.83 12.75
N LEU A 308 8.04 14.31 11.63
CA LEU A 308 8.62 13.14 10.98
C LEU A 308 10.02 13.42 10.42
N ASP A 309 10.25 14.59 9.81
CA ASP A 309 11.55 14.96 9.24
C ASP A 309 12.66 15.08 10.31
N ASN A 310 12.28 15.36 11.57
CA ASN A 310 13.18 15.51 12.70
C ASN A 310 13.36 14.23 13.55
N THR A 311 12.89 13.08 13.09
CA THR A 311 13.05 11.79 13.78
C THR A 311 14.51 11.30 13.80
N ALA A 312 14.79 10.24 14.57
CA ALA A 312 16.13 9.64 14.70
C ALA A 312 16.70 9.15 13.34
N PRO A 313 18.05 9.06 13.19
CA PRO A 313 18.70 8.76 11.89
C PRO A 313 18.27 7.46 11.23
N GLN A 314 17.91 6.42 12.00
CA GLN A 314 17.46 5.12 11.47
C GLN A 314 16.02 5.15 10.91
N VAL A 315 15.32 6.27 11.04
CA VAL A 315 13.96 6.45 10.49
C VAL A 315 14.07 7.01 9.08
N GLU A 316 13.61 6.26 8.11
CA GLU A 316 13.49 6.65 6.70
C GLU A 316 12.03 6.97 6.39
N ILE A 317 11.79 8.10 5.79
CA ILE A 317 10.43 8.57 5.52
C ILE A 317 10.25 8.84 4.03
N THR A 318 9.15 8.34 3.50
CA THR A 318 8.66 8.69 2.16
C THR A 318 7.20 9.05 2.24
N THR A 319 6.72 9.97 1.43
CA THR A 319 5.28 10.10 1.22
C THR A 319 4.77 8.96 0.35
N ALA A 320 3.64 8.37 0.74
CA ALA A 320 2.95 7.35 -0.03
C ALA A 320 1.67 7.95 -0.62
N THR A 321 1.65 8.07 -1.94
CA THR A 321 0.60 8.75 -2.69
C THR A 321 -0.16 7.76 -3.56
N THR A 322 -1.46 7.70 -3.40
CA THR A 322 -2.36 6.95 -4.27
C THR A 322 -2.79 7.85 -5.43
N LEU A 323 -2.24 7.57 -6.61
CA LEU A 323 -2.55 8.33 -7.83
C LEU A 323 -3.95 7.99 -8.34
N MET A 324 -4.77 9.00 -8.48
CA MET A 324 -6.15 8.88 -8.93
C MET A 324 -6.56 10.09 -9.78
N ALA A 325 -7.75 10.04 -10.37
CA ALA A 325 -8.27 11.13 -11.19
C ALA A 325 -8.27 12.49 -10.45
N LEU A 326 -8.50 12.48 -9.12
CA LEU A 326 -8.55 13.70 -8.30
C LEU A 326 -7.20 14.40 -8.11
N ASN A 327 -6.07 13.68 -8.15
CA ASN A 327 -4.78 14.26 -7.80
C ASN A 327 -3.72 14.19 -8.90
N VAL A 328 -3.92 13.42 -9.96
CA VAL A 328 -2.91 13.29 -11.01
C VAL A 328 -2.50 14.62 -11.62
N GLY A 329 -3.42 15.55 -11.77
CA GLY A 329 -3.15 16.91 -12.28
C GLY A 329 -2.45 17.85 -11.30
N THR A 330 -2.32 17.48 -10.01
CA THR A 330 -1.78 18.33 -8.94
C THR A 330 -0.57 17.74 -8.22
N ILE A 331 -0.10 16.57 -8.66
CA ILE A 331 1.18 16.01 -8.23
C ILE A 331 2.36 16.97 -8.50
N PRO A 332 2.41 17.72 -9.63
CA PRO A 332 3.44 18.74 -9.82
C PRO A 332 3.52 19.76 -8.68
N GLU A 333 2.40 20.35 -8.28
CA GLU A 333 2.34 21.35 -7.21
C GLU A 333 2.71 20.74 -5.86
N PHE A 334 2.20 19.56 -5.55
CA PHE A 334 2.58 18.86 -4.33
C PHE A 334 4.08 18.57 -4.28
N THR A 335 4.67 18.15 -5.39
CA THR A 335 6.12 17.90 -5.47
C THR A 335 6.91 19.19 -5.28
N LYS A 336 6.54 20.26 -5.98
CA LYS A 336 7.19 21.58 -5.85
C LYS A 336 7.12 22.08 -4.41
N TRP A 337 5.93 22.12 -3.82
CA TRP A 337 5.74 22.51 -2.43
C TRP A 337 6.65 21.69 -1.49
N LYS A 338 6.64 20.37 -1.62
CA LYS A 338 7.42 19.48 -0.74
C LYS A 338 8.93 19.73 -0.84
N ILE A 339 9.45 19.96 -2.03
CA ILE A 339 10.87 20.25 -2.25
C ILE A 339 11.23 21.64 -1.70
N GLU A 340 10.35 22.65 -1.89
CA GLU A 340 10.55 24.01 -1.42
C GLU A 340 10.55 24.14 0.12
N GLN A 341 9.88 23.22 0.83
CA GLN A 341 9.94 23.17 2.31
C GLN A 341 11.34 22.83 2.85
N GLY A 342 12.21 22.23 2.06
CA GLY A 342 13.58 21.90 2.46
C GLY A 342 13.67 20.74 3.46
N PHE A 343 12.71 19.82 3.46
CA PHE A 343 12.75 18.59 4.27
C PHE A 343 14.02 17.79 3.97
N LYS A 344 14.72 17.34 5.02
CA LYS A 344 16.00 16.65 4.90
C LYS A 344 15.82 15.15 4.67
N LYS A 345 14.87 14.51 5.37
CA LYS A 345 14.60 13.07 5.26
C LYS A 345 13.54 12.78 4.21
N ILE A 346 12.42 13.49 4.26
CA ILE A 346 11.25 13.25 3.41
C ILE A 346 11.57 13.49 1.93
N ASN A 347 12.49 14.40 1.63
CA ASN A 347 12.90 14.71 0.26
C ASN A 347 14.11 13.91 -0.22
N ARG A 348 14.69 13.04 0.62
CA ARG A 348 15.94 12.37 0.33
C ARG A 348 15.83 11.41 -0.86
N TRP A 349 16.74 11.57 -1.81
CA TRP A 349 16.94 10.63 -2.91
C TRP A 349 17.70 9.38 -2.40
N PRO A 350 17.50 8.14 -2.87
CA PRO A 350 16.62 7.73 -3.98
C PRO A 350 15.22 7.26 -3.58
N LEU A 351 14.74 7.58 -2.38
CA LEU A 351 13.48 7.07 -1.84
C LEU A 351 12.25 7.66 -2.59
N GLY A 352 12.12 7.24 -3.85
CA GLY A 352 11.04 7.66 -4.75
C GLY A 352 11.14 9.15 -5.11
N ALA A 353 11.08 9.54 -6.35
CA ALA A 353 11.05 10.92 -6.88
C ALA A 353 10.97 12.04 -5.80
N GLY A 354 12.08 12.35 -5.12
CA GLY A 354 12.08 13.24 -3.96
C GLY A 354 11.27 12.73 -2.76
N GLY A 355 11.29 11.41 -2.49
CA GLY A 355 10.58 10.80 -1.37
C GLY A 355 9.08 10.56 -1.58
N ILE A 356 8.57 10.60 -2.81
CA ILE A 356 7.18 10.24 -3.12
C ILE A 356 7.12 8.80 -3.64
N ASN A 357 6.49 7.92 -2.87
CA ASN A 357 6.18 6.56 -3.32
C ASN A 357 4.77 6.53 -3.89
N MET A 358 4.64 6.38 -5.20
CA MET A 358 3.37 6.51 -5.93
C MET A 358 2.83 5.17 -6.35
N HIS A 359 1.53 4.95 -6.12
CA HIS A 359 0.79 3.77 -6.56
C HIS A 359 -0.50 4.19 -7.24
N PHE A 360 -0.86 3.57 -8.37
CA PHE A 360 -2.13 3.85 -9.02
C PHE A 360 -3.31 3.26 -8.27
N ALA A 361 -4.39 4.03 -8.16
CA ALA A 361 -5.68 3.55 -7.70
C ALA A 361 -6.31 2.67 -8.79
N TYR A 362 -6.14 1.36 -8.69
CA TYR A 362 -6.91 0.42 -9.51
C TYR A 362 -8.32 0.21 -8.95
N TRP A 363 -8.47 0.40 -7.66
CA TRP A 363 -9.71 0.31 -6.94
C TRP A 363 -9.85 1.51 -5.98
N PRO A 364 -11.02 2.16 -5.92
CA PRO A 364 -12.22 1.92 -6.74
C PRO A 364 -12.02 2.42 -8.18
N PRO A 365 -12.57 1.70 -9.20
CA PRO A 365 -12.23 1.95 -10.61
C PRO A 365 -12.69 3.31 -11.12
N GLN A 366 -13.78 3.88 -10.57
CA GLN A 366 -14.27 5.22 -10.92
C GLN A 366 -13.32 6.35 -10.51
N LEU A 367 -12.30 6.07 -9.70
CA LEU A 367 -11.24 7.04 -9.35
C LEU A 367 -9.94 6.80 -10.12
N ASN A 368 -9.83 5.77 -10.97
CA ASN A 368 -8.63 5.54 -11.75
C ASN A 368 -8.34 6.71 -12.70
N VAL A 369 -7.07 7.06 -12.88
CA VAL A 369 -6.66 8.17 -13.77
C VAL A 369 -7.12 7.99 -15.23
N LYS A 370 -7.37 6.75 -15.66
CA LYS A 370 -7.82 6.42 -17.03
C LYS A 370 -9.25 6.88 -17.32
N VAL A 371 -10.06 7.17 -16.29
CA VAL A 371 -11.46 7.64 -16.46
C VAL A 371 -11.55 9.08 -16.95
N LEU A 372 -10.48 9.86 -16.82
CA LEU A 372 -10.48 11.26 -17.23
C LEU A 372 -10.75 11.41 -18.74
N PRO A 373 -11.56 12.42 -19.17
CA PRO A 373 -11.80 12.71 -20.57
C PRO A 373 -10.50 13.04 -21.32
N ALA A 374 -10.47 12.81 -22.62
CA ALA A 374 -9.31 13.09 -23.46
C ALA A 374 -8.83 14.54 -23.38
N SER A 375 -9.76 15.52 -23.29
CA SER A 375 -9.45 16.94 -23.09
C SER A 375 -8.70 17.19 -21.78
N VAL A 376 -9.18 16.63 -20.68
CA VAL A 376 -8.56 16.76 -19.36
C VAL A 376 -7.19 16.05 -19.33
N LYS A 377 -7.09 14.85 -19.89
CA LYS A 377 -5.82 14.12 -20.03
C LYS A 377 -4.80 14.95 -20.83
N LYS A 378 -5.23 15.61 -21.91
CA LYS A 378 -4.38 16.48 -22.71
C LYS A 378 -3.85 17.66 -21.87
N THR A 379 -4.72 18.38 -21.18
CA THR A 379 -4.34 19.51 -20.30
C THR A 379 -3.34 19.08 -19.24
N ILE A 380 -3.55 17.92 -18.60
CA ILE A 380 -2.61 17.38 -17.61
C ILE A 380 -1.28 17.02 -18.25
N THR A 381 -1.29 16.38 -19.42
CA THR A 381 -0.06 16.01 -20.14
C THR A 381 0.76 17.23 -20.49
N GLU A 382 0.13 18.27 -21.08
CA GLU A 382 0.76 19.54 -21.43
C GLU A 382 1.39 20.23 -20.20
N LYS A 383 0.69 20.23 -19.07
CA LYS A 383 1.22 20.76 -17.80
C LYS A 383 2.48 20.04 -17.33
N TYR A 384 2.50 18.70 -17.42
CA TYR A 384 3.68 17.92 -17.04
C TYR A 384 4.86 18.18 -18.00
N GLU A 385 4.59 18.21 -19.30
CA GLU A 385 5.64 18.36 -20.32
C GLU A 385 6.19 19.79 -20.39
N ASN A 386 5.34 20.80 -20.32
CA ASN A 386 5.72 22.19 -20.53
C ASN A 386 6.13 22.95 -19.26
N GLU A 387 5.70 22.47 -18.08
CA GLU A 387 5.97 23.17 -16.83
C GLU A 387 6.73 22.32 -15.80
N PHE A 388 6.33 21.04 -15.62
CA PHE A 388 6.83 20.24 -14.51
C PHE A 388 8.17 19.57 -14.83
N TYR A 389 8.31 18.97 -16.00
CA TYR A 389 9.59 18.34 -16.38
C TYR A 389 10.71 19.38 -16.53
N PRO A 390 10.50 20.55 -17.16
CA PRO A 390 11.49 21.63 -17.14
C PRO A 390 11.85 22.08 -15.72
N TRP A 391 10.85 22.24 -14.83
CA TRP A 391 11.12 22.60 -13.45
C TRP A 391 11.98 21.56 -12.71
N ILE A 392 11.72 20.25 -12.89
CA ILE A 392 12.58 19.20 -12.32
C ILE A 392 13.99 19.29 -12.87
N ASP A 393 14.14 19.51 -14.18
CA ASP A 393 15.43 19.62 -14.84
C ASP A 393 16.26 20.81 -14.30
N GLU A 394 15.61 21.93 -14.03
CA GLU A 394 16.25 23.12 -13.45
C GLU A 394 16.57 22.98 -11.96
N ASN A 395 15.73 22.25 -11.22
CA ASN A 395 15.80 22.15 -9.75
C ASN A 395 16.29 20.79 -9.24
N TRP A 396 16.88 19.97 -10.08
CA TRP A 396 17.30 18.60 -9.76
C TRP A 396 18.18 18.50 -8.51
N ASN A 397 19.03 19.48 -8.28
CA ASN A 397 19.96 19.56 -7.14
C ASN A 397 19.29 19.96 -5.82
N LYS A 398 18.05 20.41 -5.85
CA LYS A 398 17.26 20.68 -4.64
C LYS A 398 16.67 19.41 -4.01
N PHE A 399 16.71 18.31 -4.72
CA PHE A 399 16.32 17.01 -4.15
C PHE A 399 17.38 16.55 -3.17
N THR A 400 17.05 16.51 -1.89
CA THR A 400 17.99 16.26 -0.80
C THR A 400 18.73 14.93 -0.99
N GLY A 401 20.06 14.96 -0.74
CA GLY A 401 20.93 13.78 -0.86
C GLY A 401 21.47 13.53 -2.27
N VAL A 402 21.03 14.24 -3.30
CA VAL A 402 21.57 14.12 -4.67
C VAL A 402 23.01 14.62 -4.71
N ALA A 403 23.22 15.86 -4.27
CA ALA A 403 24.55 16.46 -4.22
C ALA A 403 25.49 15.77 -3.21
N GLU A 404 24.98 15.41 -2.03
CA GLU A 404 25.71 14.72 -0.98
C GLU A 404 26.23 13.34 -1.41
N GLN A 405 25.52 12.68 -2.32
CA GLN A 405 25.88 11.35 -2.84
C GLN A 405 26.71 11.43 -4.13
N GLY A 406 27.06 12.64 -4.60
CA GLY A 406 27.79 12.82 -5.85
C GLY A 406 27.01 12.39 -7.10
N ILE A 407 25.68 12.40 -7.03
CA ILE A 407 24.82 12.01 -8.15
C ILE A 407 24.86 13.10 -9.22
N SER A 408 25.18 12.73 -10.46
CA SER A 408 25.10 13.66 -11.58
C SER A 408 23.65 13.95 -11.99
N LYS A 409 23.42 15.10 -12.63
CA LYS A 409 22.13 15.47 -13.21
C LYS A 409 21.61 14.37 -14.16
N GLU A 410 22.47 13.86 -15.01
CA GLU A 410 22.13 12.79 -15.96
C GLU A 410 21.68 11.51 -15.22
N THR A 411 22.45 11.07 -14.22
CA THR A 411 22.09 9.92 -13.39
C THR A 411 20.75 10.12 -12.69
N PHE A 412 20.49 11.32 -12.17
CA PHE A 412 19.22 11.65 -11.51
C PHE A 412 18.03 11.58 -12.49
N LEU A 413 18.16 12.20 -13.66
CA LEU A 413 17.08 12.25 -14.65
C LEU A 413 16.80 10.87 -15.27
N GLU A 414 17.84 10.06 -15.47
CA GLU A 414 17.72 8.71 -16.02
C GLU A 414 17.27 7.65 -14.99
N ASN A 415 17.28 7.99 -13.70
CA ASN A 415 16.89 7.05 -12.67
C ASN A 415 15.37 6.75 -12.73
N PRO A 416 14.96 5.46 -12.59
CA PRO A 416 13.54 5.09 -12.52
C PRO A 416 12.75 5.79 -11.40
N TYR A 417 13.44 6.29 -10.38
CA TYR A 417 12.87 7.04 -9.27
C TYR A 417 12.92 8.57 -9.47
N GLY A 418 13.48 9.05 -10.57
CA GLY A 418 13.50 10.45 -10.97
C GLY A 418 12.36 10.82 -11.92
N ILE A 419 12.68 11.64 -12.94
CA ILE A 419 11.70 12.13 -13.92
C ILE A 419 10.98 11.02 -14.67
N LYS A 420 11.64 9.86 -14.90
CA LYS A 420 11.03 8.70 -15.57
C LYS A 420 9.78 8.20 -14.85
N ARG A 421 9.74 8.32 -13.52
CA ARG A 421 8.57 7.93 -12.74
C ARG A 421 7.36 8.81 -13.03
N PHE A 422 7.57 10.11 -13.16
CA PHE A 422 6.51 11.06 -13.52
C PHE A 422 6.04 10.86 -14.97
N LYS A 423 6.96 10.58 -15.91
CA LYS A 423 6.60 10.16 -17.28
C LYS A 423 5.75 8.89 -17.28
N GLY A 424 6.06 7.94 -16.39
CA GLY A 424 5.25 6.73 -16.19
C GLY A 424 3.81 7.01 -15.78
N ILE A 425 3.56 8.08 -15.01
CA ILE A 425 2.19 8.52 -14.64
C ILE A 425 1.41 8.89 -15.89
N ILE A 426 1.97 9.76 -16.73
CA ILE A 426 1.33 10.25 -17.96
C ILE A 426 1.10 9.10 -18.94
N ASN A 427 2.10 8.23 -19.11
CA ASN A 427 1.96 7.05 -19.96
C ASN A 427 0.83 6.13 -19.50
N PHE A 428 0.73 5.87 -18.19
CA PHE A 428 -0.34 5.04 -17.64
C PHE A 428 -1.72 5.71 -17.79
N MET A 429 -1.83 7.00 -17.52
CA MET A 429 -3.08 7.75 -17.69
C MET A 429 -3.60 7.68 -19.13
N ASN A 430 -2.70 7.76 -20.11
CA ASN A 430 -3.02 7.79 -21.54
C ASN A 430 -3.06 6.38 -22.18
N SER A 431 -2.73 5.30 -21.46
CA SER A 431 -2.63 3.96 -22.04
C SER A 431 -3.96 3.35 -22.45
N GLU A 432 -5.05 3.79 -21.85
CA GLU A 432 -6.40 3.30 -22.12
C GLU A 432 -7.43 4.42 -21.93
N ASP A 433 -8.60 4.27 -22.54
CA ASP A 433 -9.74 5.14 -22.32
C ASP A 433 -10.82 4.41 -21.49
N TRP A 434 -11.03 4.90 -20.27
CA TRP A 434 -12.09 4.43 -19.37
C TRP A 434 -13.14 5.52 -19.12
N SER A 435 -13.27 6.51 -20.03
CA SER A 435 -14.20 7.62 -19.90
C SER A 435 -15.67 7.17 -19.86
N GLN A 436 -15.98 5.96 -20.34
CA GLN A 436 -17.30 5.35 -20.18
C GLN A 436 -17.70 5.17 -18.69
N ARG A 437 -16.76 5.29 -17.76
CA ARG A 437 -17.02 5.27 -16.30
C ARG A 437 -17.26 6.67 -15.69
N LEU A 438 -17.25 7.72 -16.48
CA LEU A 438 -17.51 9.08 -15.98
C LEU A 438 -18.87 9.21 -15.25
N PRO A 439 -19.96 8.54 -15.67
CA PRO A 439 -21.20 8.57 -14.91
C PRO A 439 -21.03 8.02 -13.48
N GLU A 440 -20.23 6.95 -13.31
CA GLU A 440 -19.90 6.38 -11.99
C GLU A 440 -19.07 7.37 -11.17
N THR A 441 -18.06 8.00 -11.79
CA THR A 441 -17.19 9.01 -11.15
C THR A 441 -18.01 10.20 -10.68
N LYS A 442 -18.85 10.76 -11.55
CA LYS A 442 -19.71 11.92 -11.28
C LYS A 442 -20.68 11.63 -10.12
N GLU A 443 -21.37 10.51 -10.16
CA GLU A 443 -22.30 10.12 -9.10
C GLU A 443 -21.58 9.94 -7.76
N TYR A 444 -20.44 9.24 -7.75
CA TYR A 444 -19.64 9.01 -6.55
C TYR A 444 -19.20 10.32 -5.90
N ILE A 445 -18.65 11.24 -6.69
CA ILE A 445 -18.23 12.57 -6.21
C ILE A 445 -19.41 13.38 -5.69
N ASN A 446 -20.53 13.39 -6.40
CA ASN A 446 -21.73 14.11 -5.97
C ASN A 446 -22.27 13.60 -4.62
N LEU A 447 -22.30 12.28 -4.44
CA LEU A 447 -22.74 11.68 -3.18
C LEU A 447 -21.82 12.05 -2.01
N ILE A 448 -20.50 12.02 -2.24
CA ILE A 448 -19.51 12.44 -1.25
C ILE A 448 -19.65 13.93 -0.95
N ASN A 449 -19.76 14.78 -1.97
CA ASN A 449 -19.90 16.23 -1.79
C ASN A 449 -21.15 16.58 -0.99
N ALA A 450 -22.28 15.96 -1.30
CA ALA A 450 -23.51 16.15 -0.57
C ALA A 450 -23.41 15.70 0.89
N GLN A 451 -22.71 14.59 1.14
CA GLN A 451 -22.54 14.04 2.48
C GLN A 451 -21.60 14.88 3.34
N ARG A 452 -20.56 15.47 2.74
CA ARG A 452 -19.48 16.21 3.41
C ARG A 452 -19.63 17.74 3.34
N GLY A 453 -20.65 18.25 2.67
CA GLY A 453 -20.88 19.69 2.49
C GLY A 453 -19.85 20.36 1.55
N TRP A 454 -19.41 19.64 0.51
CA TRP A 454 -18.41 20.13 -0.46
C TRP A 454 -19.02 20.62 -1.79
N ASN A 455 -20.34 20.64 -1.95
CA ASN A 455 -20.99 20.97 -3.22
C ASN A 455 -20.51 22.31 -3.83
N ASP A 456 -20.44 23.36 -3.02
CA ASP A 456 -20.08 24.71 -3.48
C ASP A 456 -18.56 24.93 -3.58
N LYS A 457 -17.76 24.09 -2.96
CA LYS A 457 -16.31 24.23 -2.83
C LYS A 457 -15.54 23.30 -3.77
N PHE A 458 -16.12 22.17 -4.15
CA PHE A 458 -15.41 21.12 -4.86
C PHE A 458 -14.70 21.60 -6.12
N LEU A 459 -15.41 22.33 -7.02
CA LEU A 459 -14.82 22.83 -8.26
C LEU A 459 -13.79 23.96 -8.06
N GLN A 460 -13.83 24.67 -6.94
CA GLN A 460 -12.78 25.64 -6.58
C GLN A 460 -11.48 24.92 -6.26
N VAL A 461 -11.56 23.77 -5.60
CA VAL A 461 -10.41 22.96 -5.19
C VAL A 461 -9.93 22.03 -6.31
N PHE A 462 -10.86 21.53 -7.15
CA PHE A 462 -10.60 20.63 -8.28
C PHE A 462 -11.10 21.20 -9.61
N PRO A 463 -10.52 22.31 -10.13
CA PRO A 463 -11.02 22.97 -11.33
C PRO A 463 -10.99 22.10 -12.59
N LEU A 464 -10.09 21.12 -12.68
CA LEU A 464 -10.04 20.15 -13.78
C LEU A 464 -11.29 19.25 -13.88
N PHE A 465 -12.11 19.22 -12.83
CA PHE A 465 -13.36 18.45 -12.82
C PHE A 465 -14.56 19.25 -13.36
N GLU A 466 -14.40 20.51 -13.73
CA GLU A 466 -15.53 21.31 -14.25
C GLU A 466 -16.23 20.64 -15.44
N GLU A 467 -15.45 20.15 -16.41
CA GLU A 467 -15.98 19.44 -17.58
C GLU A 467 -16.70 18.12 -17.19
N ILE A 468 -16.17 17.42 -16.17
CA ILE A 468 -16.72 16.13 -15.71
C ILE A 468 -18.04 16.34 -14.95
N MET A 469 -18.13 17.39 -14.16
CA MET A 469 -19.26 17.64 -13.27
C MET A 469 -20.45 18.34 -13.96
N ARG A 470 -20.21 18.98 -15.11
CA ARG A 470 -21.29 19.48 -15.99
C ARG A 470 -22.10 18.31 -16.56
#